data_5f3250ade8e5de81a6c5baf9048647c2
#
_entry.id   5f3250ade8e5de81a6c5baf9048647c2
#
_cell.length_a   1.000
_cell.length_b   1.000
_cell.length_c   1.000
_cell.angle_alpha   90.00
_cell.angle_beta   90.00
_cell.angle_gamma   90.00
#
_symmetry.space_group_name_H-M   'P 1'
#
loop_
_entity.id
_entity.type
_entity.pdbx_description
1 polymer ?
#
loop_
_entity_poly.entity_id
_entity_poly.type
_entity_poly.pdbx_seq_one_letter_code
_entity_poly.pdbx_strand_id
1 'polypeptide(L)'
;MKPFINAALAALVLAAAPAFAEVVVIVNPANGDAVSKDQIANVYLGKSTAFTPIDQSDGSAIRGEFYKKVADKDASQAKALWSKLVFTGKATPPKEVGSSADVKKAIAANPKAIGYIEKSAVDATVKVVLTP
;
A
#
# COMPACT_ATOMS: atom_id res chain seq x y z
N MET A 1 24.89 -14.44 50.01
CA MET A 1 24.60 -14.32 49.56
C MET A 1 24.17 -14.08 48.65
N LYS A 2 23.84 -13.81 48.07
CA LYS A 2 23.37 -13.64 47.31
C LYS A 2 22.94 -13.25 46.41
N PRO A 3 22.65 -13.18 45.77
CA PRO A 3 22.20 -12.90 44.95
C PRO A 3 21.80 -12.61 44.10
N PHE A 4 21.52 -12.38 43.64
CA PHE A 4 21.04 -12.17 42.83
C PHE A 4 20.66 -11.82 41.94
N ILE A 5 20.35 -11.86 41.35
CA ILE A 5 20.02 -11.60 40.66
C ILE A 5 19.59 -11.43 39.83
N ASN A 6 19.22 -11.39 39.38
CA ASN A 6 18.68 -11.21 38.66
C ASN A 6 18.30 -10.71 37.81
N ALA A 7 17.93 -10.60 37.65
CA ALA A 7 17.49 -10.01 37.10
C ALA A 7 17.41 -9.78 35.85
N ALA A 8 17.46 -9.78 35.50
CA ALA A 8 17.47 -9.53 34.50
C ALA A 8 16.71 -9.53 33.53
N LEU A 9 16.47 -9.68 33.44
CA LEU A 9 15.79 -9.76 32.66
C LEU A 9 15.12 -9.16 31.92
N ALA A 10 14.88 -9.11 31.93
CA ALA A 10 14.13 -8.62 31.59
C ALA A 10 13.94 -8.04 30.44
N ALA A 11 14.03 -7.83 30.25
CA ALA A 11 13.92 -7.19 29.40
C ALA A 11 13.55 -7.31 28.17
N LEU A 12 13.47 -7.53 27.87
CA LEU A 12 13.21 -7.59 26.81
C LEU A 12 12.21 -7.41 26.15
N VAL A 13 11.86 -7.36 26.14
CA VAL A 13 10.86 -7.22 25.70
C VAL A 13 10.55 -6.46 24.72
N LEU A 14 10.61 -6.22 24.55
CA LEU A 14 10.31 -5.56 23.82
C LEU A 14 9.88 -5.50 22.77
N ALA A 15 9.92 -5.43 22.75
CA ALA A 15 9.89 -5.20 21.68
C ALA A 15 8.92 -5.32 20.84
N ALA A 16 8.31 -5.49 21.00
CA ALA A 16 7.27 -5.72 20.30
C ALA A 16 6.74 -4.58 19.63
N ALA A 17 7.49 -3.96 19.02
CA ALA A 17 6.98 -2.95 18.23
C ALA A 17 5.95 -3.53 17.35
N PRO A 18 4.82 -3.01 17.36
CA PRO A 18 3.84 -3.43 16.44
C PRO A 18 4.41 -3.24 15.10
N ALA A 19 4.33 -4.25 14.44
CA ALA A 19 4.75 -4.18 13.13
C ALA A 19 3.71 -3.46 12.35
N PHE A 20 3.79 -2.19 12.32
CA PHE A 20 3.14 -1.52 11.25
C PHE A 20 3.99 -1.73 10.04
N ALA A 21 3.47 -2.47 9.11
CA ALA A 21 4.09 -2.52 7.83
C ALA A 21 4.04 -1.12 7.25
N GLU A 22 5.17 -0.52 7.01
CA GLU A 22 5.19 0.72 6.27
C GLU A 22 4.73 0.48 4.85
N VAL A 23 3.78 1.27 4.39
CA VAL A 23 3.31 1.20 3.02
C VAL A 23 4.15 2.12 2.15
N VAL A 24 4.53 1.65 0.97
CA VAL A 24 5.16 2.47 -0.05
C VAL A 24 4.40 2.30 -1.36
N VAL A 25 4.42 3.32 -2.19
CA VAL A 25 3.78 3.29 -3.50
C VAL A 25 4.83 3.02 -4.56
N ILE A 26 4.54 2.10 -5.45
CA ILE A 26 5.48 1.60 -6.45
C ILE A 26 4.92 1.68 -7.86
N VAL A 27 5.83 1.82 -8.81
CA VAL A 27 5.54 1.77 -10.24
C VAL A 27 6.57 0.89 -10.93
N ASN A 28 6.32 0.58 -12.19
CA ASN A 28 7.26 -0.15 -13.03
C ASN A 28 8.54 0.70 -13.19
N PRO A 29 9.73 0.11 -13.09
CA PRO A 29 10.99 0.86 -13.28
C PRO A 29 11.10 1.55 -14.63
N ALA A 30 10.39 1.09 -15.64
CA ALA A 30 10.37 1.73 -16.95
C ALA A 30 9.56 3.03 -16.97
N ASN A 31 8.77 3.27 -15.95
CA ASN A 31 7.97 4.50 -15.84
C ASN A 31 8.85 5.58 -15.20
N GLY A 32 9.16 6.62 -15.97
CA GLY A 32 10.02 7.70 -15.51
C GLY A 32 9.28 8.91 -14.94
N ASP A 33 7.97 8.84 -14.85
CA ASP A 33 7.18 9.99 -14.42
C ASP A 33 7.33 10.24 -12.93
N ALA A 34 7.43 11.52 -12.58
CA ALA A 34 7.35 11.92 -11.17
C ALA A 34 5.87 11.92 -10.78
N VAL A 35 5.57 11.36 -9.62
CA VAL A 35 4.19 11.19 -9.17
C VAL A 35 4.06 11.79 -7.78
N SER A 36 3.10 12.69 -7.60
CA SER A 36 2.83 13.29 -6.30
C SER A 36 1.80 12.47 -5.53
N LYS A 37 1.73 12.73 -4.23
CA LYS A 37 0.73 12.11 -3.36
C LYS A 37 -0.69 12.39 -3.87
N ASP A 38 -0.97 13.61 -4.29
CA ASP A 38 -2.29 13.99 -4.79
C ASP A 38 -2.64 13.26 -6.08
N GLN A 39 -1.68 13.09 -6.97
CA GLN A 39 -1.90 12.33 -8.19
C GLN A 39 -2.23 10.87 -7.90
N ILE A 40 -1.54 10.27 -6.94
CA ILE A 40 -1.79 8.90 -6.54
C ILE A 40 -3.19 8.78 -5.93
N ALA A 41 -3.54 9.70 -5.04
CA ALA A 41 -4.88 9.74 -4.44
C ALA A 41 -5.96 9.83 -5.52
N ASN A 42 -5.77 10.69 -6.50
CA ASN A 42 -6.73 10.86 -7.58
C ASN A 42 -6.91 9.58 -8.41
N VAL A 43 -5.84 8.85 -8.66
CA VAL A 43 -5.92 7.58 -9.37
C VAL A 43 -6.76 6.58 -8.57
N TYR A 44 -6.49 6.45 -7.28
CA TYR A 44 -7.20 5.48 -6.43
C TYR A 44 -8.60 5.93 -6.04
N LEU A 45 -8.94 7.18 -6.22
CA LEU A 45 -10.29 7.69 -5.98
C LEU A 45 -11.12 7.83 -7.26
N GLY A 46 -10.59 7.33 -8.38
CA GLY A 46 -11.33 7.34 -9.64
C GLY A 46 -11.36 8.66 -10.36
N LYS A 47 -10.53 9.62 -9.98
CA LYS A 47 -10.48 10.96 -10.57
C LYS A 47 -9.46 11.10 -11.69
N SER A 48 -8.57 10.14 -11.83
CA SER A 48 -7.51 10.16 -12.85
C SER A 48 -7.31 8.78 -13.44
N THR A 49 -7.02 8.72 -14.73
CA THR A 49 -6.70 7.49 -15.44
C THR A 49 -5.24 7.48 -15.91
N ALA A 50 -4.40 8.32 -15.33
CA ALA A 50 -2.99 8.40 -15.71
C ALA A 50 -2.23 7.11 -15.45
N PHE A 51 -2.66 6.33 -14.46
CA PHE A 51 -2.08 5.04 -14.10
C PHE A 51 -3.18 3.98 -14.01
N THR A 52 -2.77 2.72 -14.12
CA THR A 52 -3.65 1.59 -13.86
C THR A 52 -3.46 1.16 -12.41
N PRO A 53 -4.40 1.44 -11.52
CA PRO A 53 -4.22 1.14 -10.10
C PRO A 53 -4.38 -0.34 -9.81
N ILE A 54 -3.48 -0.86 -9.00
CA ILE A 54 -3.54 -2.22 -8.47
C ILE A 54 -3.80 -2.09 -6.97
N ASP A 55 -4.80 -2.78 -6.48
CA ASP A 55 -5.19 -2.74 -5.08
C ASP A 55 -4.97 -4.11 -4.44
N GLN A 56 -4.95 -4.14 -3.12
CA GLN A 56 -4.91 -5.40 -2.39
C GLN A 56 -6.31 -5.71 -1.87
N SER A 57 -6.56 -6.97 -1.56
CA SER A 57 -7.88 -7.41 -1.12
C SER A 57 -8.28 -6.78 0.22
N ASP A 58 -9.58 -6.83 0.50
CA ASP A 58 -10.16 -6.21 1.70
C ASP A 58 -9.50 -6.63 3.01
N GLY A 59 -9.02 -7.88 3.08
CA GLY A 59 -8.39 -8.38 4.28
C GLY A 59 -6.96 -7.91 4.51
N SER A 60 -6.38 -7.17 3.58
CA SER A 60 -5.02 -6.70 3.69
C SER A 60 -4.93 -5.51 4.66
N ALA A 61 -4.12 -5.64 5.70
CA ALA A 61 -3.92 -4.55 6.65
C ALA A 61 -3.29 -3.32 6.00
N ILE A 62 -2.43 -3.54 5.02
CA ILE A 62 -1.73 -2.46 4.34
C ILE A 62 -2.67 -1.64 3.46
N ARG A 63 -3.78 -2.22 3.01
CA ARG A 63 -4.78 -1.50 2.22
C ARG A 63 -5.39 -0.34 3.02
N GLY A 64 -5.80 -0.60 4.26
CA GLY A 64 -6.34 0.45 5.12
C GLY A 64 -5.33 1.54 5.39
N GLU A 65 -4.09 1.15 5.63
CA GLU A 65 -3.03 2.10 5.88
C GLU A 65 -2.74 2.97 4.66
N PHE A 66 -2.73 2.37 3.48
CA PHE A 66 -2.53 3.09 2.23
C PHE A 66 -3.61 4.16 2.01
N TYR A 67 -4.87 3.76 2.08
CA TYR A 67 -5.97 4.71 1.85
C TYR A 67 -5.99 5.83 2.88
N LYS A 68 -5.68 5.51 4.12
CA LYS A 68 -5.64 6.52 5.17
C LYS A 68 -4.51 7.53 4.95
N LYS A 69 -3.32 7.07 4.63
CA LYS A 69 -2.15 7.94 4.49
C LYS A 69 -2.13 8.70 3.18
N VAL A 70 -2.63 8.12 2.11
CA VAL A 70 -2.53 8.71 0.77
C VAL A 70 -3.81 9.43 0.38
N ALA A 71 -4.96 8.85 0.67
CA ALA A 71 -6.25 9.38 0.22
C ALA A 71 -7.10 9.95 1.35
N ASP A 72 -6.62 9.91 2.58
CA ASP A 72 -7.32 10.41 3.77
C ASP A 72 -8.71 9.77 3.95
N LYS A 73 -8.79 8.47 3.66
CA LYS A 73 -10.01 7.68 3.80
C LYS A 73 -9.67 6.34 4.42
N ASP A 74 -10.59 5.79 5.22
CA ASP A 74 -10.41 4.42 5.65
C ASP A 74 -10.84 3.45 4.53
N ALA A 75 -10.56 2.16 4.72
CA ALA A 75 -10.85 1.15 3.71
C ALA A 75 -12.35 1.06 3.40
N SER A 76 -13.19 1.26 4.40
CA SER A 76 -14.65 1.22 4.22
C SER A 76 -15.14 2.38 3.38
N GLN A 77 -14.60 3.57 3.61
CA GLN A 77 -14.94 4.75 2.83
C GLN A 77 -14.51 4.60 1.37
N ALA A 78 -13.31 4.07 1.15
CA ALA A 78 -12.80 3.82 -0.18
C ALA A 78 -13.67 2.79 -0.92
N LYS A 79 -14.06 1.73 -0.23
CA LYS A 79 -14.93 0.70 -0.80
C LYS A 79 -16.30 1.27 -1.17
N ALA A 80 -16.87 2.10 -0.32
CA ALA A 80 -18.16 2.73 -0.58
C ALA A 80 -18.09 3.66 -1.78
N LEU A 81 -17.02 4.43 -1.89
CA LEU A 81 -16.80 5.32 -3.03
C LEU A 81 -16.73 4.52 -4.33
N TRP A 82 -15.96 3.45 -4.36
CA TRP A 82 -15.82 2.63 -5.56
C TRP A 82 -17.12 1.92 -5.91
N SER A 83 -17.87 1.46 -4.93
CA SER A 83 -19.19 0.87 -5.18
C SER A 83 -20.09 1.86 -5.91
N LYS A 84 -20.08 3.12 -5.47
CA LYS A 84 -20.85 4.17 -6.09
C LYS A 84 -20.40 4.47 -7.51
N LEU A 85 -19.09 4.57 -7.73
CA LEU A 85 -18.53 4.86 -9.05
C LEU A 85 -18.81 3.74 -10.05
N VAL A 86 -18.70 2.50 -9.61
CA VAL A 86 -19.01 1.34 -10.45
C VAL A 86 -20.51 1.29 -10.76
N PHE A 87 -21.35 1.50 -9.76
CA PHE A 87 -22.79 1.48 -9.95
C PHE A 87 -23.26 2.54 -10.95
N THR A 88 -22.66 3.72 -10.93
CA THR A 88 -23.00 4.80 -11.86
C THR A 88 -22.28 4.72 -13.20
N GLY A 89 -21.40 3.72 -13.39
CA GLY A 89 -20.65 3.55 -14.61
C GLY A 89 -19.58 4.60 -14.87
N LYS A 90 -19.16 5.34 -13.84
CA LYS A 90 -18.22 6.45 -14.01
C LYS A 90 -16.77 6.04 -14.02
N ALA A 91 -16.44 4.90 -13.46
CA ALA A 91 -15.05 4.46 -13.38
C ALA A 91 -14.95 2.94 -13.25
N THR A 92 -13.81 2.40 -13.66
CA THR A 92 -13.48 0.99 -13.47
C THR A 92 -12.67 0.88 -12.17
N PRO A 93 -13.02 -0.04 -11.26
CA PRO A 93 -12.32 -0.15 -9.99
C PRO A 93 -10.89 -0.63 -10.20
N PRO A 94 -10.00 -0.35 -9.23
CA PRO A 94 -8.67 -0.92 -9.25
C PRO A 94 -8.72 -2.44 -9.29
N LYS A 95 -7.74 -3.05 -9.94
CA LYS A 95 -7.62 -4.49 -9.96
C LYS A 95 -7.15 -4.96 -8.57
N GLU A 96 -7.91 -5.85 -7.94
CA GLU A 96 -7.52 -6.39 -6.65
C GLU A 96 -6.68 -7.66 -6.81
N VAL A 97 -5.63 -7.75 -6.01
CA VAL A 97 -4.78 -8.93 -5.93
C VAL A 97 -4.58 -9.30 -4.47
N GLY A 98 -4.10 -10.51 -4.21
CA GLY A 98 -4.11 -11.08 -2.87
C GLY A 98 -2.94 -10.69 -1.97
N SER A 99 -1.84 -10.18 -2.52
CA SER A 99 -0.63 -9.96 -1.73
C SER A 99 0.30 -8.95 -2.37
N SER A 100 1.30 -8.49 -1.61
CA SER A 100 2.36 -7.63 -2.14
C SER A 100 3.15 -8.28 -3.27
N ALA A 101 3.36 -9.59 -3.21
CA ALA A 101 4.03 -10.31 -4.29
C ALA A 101 3.23 -10.23 -5.58
N ASP A 102 1.91 -10.36 -5.50
CA ASP A 102 1.04 -10.26 -6.66
C ASP A 102 0.98 -8.84 -7.22
N VAL A 103 1.04 -7.83 -6.34
CA VAL A 103 1.15 -6.43 -6.77
C VAL A 103 2.41 -6.23 -7.60
N LYS A 104 3.55 -6.74 -7.12
CA LYS A 104 4.81 -6.61 -7.84
C LYS A 104 4.75 -7.27 -9.21
N LYS A 105 4.11 -8.42 -9.32
CA LYS A 105 3.92 -9.11 -10.60
C LYS A 105 3.10 -8.28 -11.56
N ALA A 106 2.02 -7.69 -11.08
CA ALA A 106 1.15 -6.84 -11.91
C ALA A 106 1.89 -5.60 -12.40
N ILE A 107 2.68 -4.99 -11.51
CA ILE A 107 3.49 -3.83 -11.85
C ILE A 107 4.52 -4.18 -12.92
N ALA A 108 5.21 -5.31 -12.76
CA ALA A 108 6.23 -5.74 -13.72
C ALA A 108 5.64 -6.02 -15.10
N ALA A 109 4.40 -6.46 -15.16
CA ALA A 109 3.73 -6.80 -16.41
C ALA A 109 3.14 -5.59 -17.14
N ASN A 110 3.03 -4.44 -16.49
CA ASN A 110 2.39 -3.26 -17.07
C ASN A 110 3.13 -1.98 -16.67
N PRO A 111 3.80 -1.31 -17.63
CA PRO A 111 4.52 -0.07 -17.33
C PRO A 111 3.64 1.06 -16.80
N LYS A 112 2.34 1.00 -17.00
CA LYS A 112 1.41 2.02 -16.51
C LYS A 112 0.79 1.67 -15.17
N ALA A 113 1.09 0.50 -14.61
CA ALA A 113 0.52 0.09 -13.35
C ALA A 113 1.14 0.84 -12.17
N ILE A 114 0.32 1.11 -11.18
CA ILE A 114 0.74 1.68 -9.91
C ILE A 114 0.15 0.83 -8.80
N GLY A 115 0.90 0.64 -7.74
CA GLY A 115 0.45 -0.18 -6.62
C GLY A 115 1.10 0.26 -5.34
N TYR A 116 0.75 -0.42 -4.26
CA TYR A 116 1.36 -0.19 -2.97
C TYR A 116 1.69 -1.53 -2.33
N ILE A 117 2.80 -1.57 -1.64
CA ILE A 117 3.27 -2.78 -0.95
C ILE A 117 3.91 -2.39 0.36
N GLU A 118 4.24 -3.39 1.17
CA GLU A 118 5.05 -3.17 2.35
C GLU A 118 6.46 -2.78 1.95
N LYS A 119 7.05 -1.85 2.68
CA LYS A 119 8.41 -1.41 2.42
C LYS A 119 9.39 -2.57 2.41
N SER A 120 9.20 -3.54 3.29
CA SER A 120 10.05 -4.72 3.37
C SER A 120 9.97 -5.62 2.14
N ALA A 121 8.95 -5.47 1.31
CA ALA A 121 8.77 -6.26 0.10
C ALA A 121 9.38 -5.60 -1.15
N VAL A 122 9.94 -4.41 -1.02
CA VAL A 122 10.55 -3.69 -2.14
C VAL A 122 11.81 -4.39 -2.61
N ASP A 123 11.95 -4.52 -3.92
CA ASP A 123 13.15 -5.06 -4.54
C ASP A 123 13.42 -4.33 -5.87
N ALA A 124 14.38 -4.82 -6.65
CA ALA A 124 14.77 -4.17 -7.89
C ALA A 124 13.74 -4.26 -9.00
N THR A 125 12.70 -5.06 -8.84
CA THR A 125 11.65 -5.22 -9.86
C THR A 125 10.63 -4.08 -9.86
N VAL A 126 10.68 -3.21 -8.86
CA VAL A 126 9.74 -2.08 -8.73
C VAL A 126 10.49 -0.82 -8.33
N LYS A 127 9.86 0.32 -8.58
CA LYS A 127 10.40 1.63 -8.25
C LYS A 127 9.48 2.31 -7.25
N VAL A 128 10.02 2.73 -6.11
CA VAL A 128 9.26 3.47 -5.10
C VAL A 128 9.12 4.92 -5.55
N VAL A 129 7.90 5.42 -5.58
CA VAL A 129 7.60 6.81 -5.96
C VAL A 129 7.06 7.64 -4.81
N LEU A 130 6.62 7.00 -3.73
CA LEU A 130 6.12 7.69 -2.54
C LEU A 130 6.30 6.82 -1.31
N THR A 131 6.79 7.44 -0.25
CA THR A 131 6.81 6.85 1.10
C THR A 131 5.94 7.77 1.97
N PRO A 132 4.66 7.46 2.08
CA PRO A 132 3.72 8.36 2.78
C PRO A 132 3.95 8.45 4.28
#